data_8e9b7e7519319383a18c976178b3ff5a
#
_entry.id   8e9b7e7519319383a18c976178b3ff5a
#
_cell.length_a   1.000
_cell.length_b   1.000
_cell.length_c   1.000
_cell.angle_alpha   90.00
_cell.angle_beta   90.00
_cell.angle_gamma   90.00
#
_symmetry.space_group_name_H-M   'P 1'
#
loop_
_entity.id
_entity.type
_entity.pdbx_description
1 polymer ?
#
loop_
_entity_poly.entity_id
_entity_poly.type
_entity_poly.pdbx_seq_one_letter_code
_entity_poly.pdbx_strand_id
1 'polypeptide(L)'
;KPIAPEDLYCTNSIATTIQGVDPDDPEWVEKAAELVGAVSGDTYVKLDHGILTVNQIDMFLKAMPFELTFADDNNQFLYFNNAHQDPDTMFGKRVRAQSGNRLGTVHGTLPDSRMKNVEWVVGVLRNGDQEYVRTIVPGTPEGVINTHNYQAMYYPDGSYAGINEIIFNFQPWLDWYLNTTGQRLVGGNAAAPAGGHGHGDADATSGASDAGDAGGHGGGADATSGASN
;
A
#
# COMPACT_ATOMS: atom_id res chain seq x y z
N LYS A 1 -18.58 4.02 7.74
CA LYS A 1 -19.01 5.36 7.30
C LYS A 1 -17.79 6.09 6.77
N PRO A 2 -17.84 6.74 5.58
CA PRO A 2 -16.70 7.49 5.07
C PRO A 2 -16.30 8.60 6.03
N ILE A 3 -15.02 8.97 6.03
CA ILE A 3 -14.54 10.15 6.74
C ILE A 3 -14.96 11.41 5.98
N ALA A 4 -14.86 12.55 6.63
CA ALA A 4 -15.03 13.84 5.95
C ALA A 4 -13.85 14.06 4.96
N PRO A 5 -14.09 14.65 3.77
CA PRO A 5 -13.02 14.90 2.81
C PRO A 5 -11.85 15.69 3.40
N GLU A 6 -12.13 16.62 4.28
CA GLU A 6 -11.14 17.47 4.96
C GLU A 6 -10.15 16.66 5.80
N ASP A 7 -10.58 15.53 6.36
CA ASP A 7 -9.72 14.68 7.20
C ASP A 7 -8.56 14.07 6.42
N LEU A 8 -8.72 13.88 5.10
CA LEU A 8 -7.62 13.42 4.23
C LEU A 8 -6.48 14.44 4.11
N TYR A 9 -6.73 15.68 4.48
CA TYR A 9 -5.75 16.78 4.42
C TYR A 9 -5.25 17.20 5.81
N CYS A 10 -5.45 16.37 6.84
CA CYS A 10 -5.10 16.69 8.22
C CYS A 10 -5.70 18.02 8.69
N THR A 11 -6.94 18.29 8.31
CA THR A 11 -7.72 19.46 8.73
C THR A 11 -8.64 19.09 9.92
N ASN A 12 -9.45 20.01 10.39
CA ASN A 12 -10.43 19.76 11.46
C ASN A 12 -9.81 19.15 12.74
N SER A 13 -8.69 19.70 13.19
CA SER A 13 -7.95 19.27 14.38
C SER A 13 -7.18 17.94 14.28
N ILE A 14 -7.17 17.29 13.15
CA ILE A 14 -6.24 16.16 12.91
C ILE A 14 -4.87 16.77 12.59
N ALA A 15 -3.97 16.74 13.56
CA ALA A 15 -2.59 17.20 13.39
C ALA A 15 -1.75 16.13 12.68
N THR A 16 -0.67 16.55 12.03
CA THR A 16 0.35 15.61 11.53
C THR A 16 1.06 14.93 12.70
N THR A 17 1.50 13.67 12.53
CA THR A 17 2.20 12.91 13.57
C THR A 17 3.50 13.61 13.98
N ILE A 18 4.28 14.08 13.01
CA ILE A 18 5.48 14.88 13.25
C ILE A 18 5.15 16.33 12.92
N GLN A 19 5.03 17.15 13.95
CA GLN A 19 4.77 18.57 13.85
C GLN A 19 6.07 19.35 13.68
N GLY A 20 5.98 20.54 13.07
CA GLY A 20 7.13 21.43 12.90
C GLY A 20 7.89 21.27 11.58
N VAL A 21 7.47 20.33 10.75
CA VAL A 21 7.94 20.18 9.36
C VAL A 21 6.73 20.28 8.43
N ASP A 22 6.85 21.05 7.36
CA ASP A 22 5.79 21.14 6.35
C ASP A 22 5.56 19.75 5.72
N PRO A 23 4.34 19.18 5.78
CA PRO A 23 4.03 17.89 5.18
C PRO A 23 4.28 17.82 3.67
N ASP A 24 4.29 18.96 2.98
CA ASP A 24 4.51 19.04 1.54
C ASP A 24 5.97 19.35 1.18
N ASP A 25 6.87 19.39 2.17
CA ASP A 25 8.30 19.59 1.95
C ASP A 25 8.93 18.34 1.31
N PRO A 26 9.58 18.44 0.14
CA PRO A 26 10.20 17.28 -0.54
C PRO A 26 11.35 16.65 0.26
N GLU A 27 11.92 17.36 1.22
CA GLU A 27 12.96 16.88 2.15
C GLU A 27 12.37 16.52 3.53
N TRP A 28 11.06 16.25 3.59
CA TRP A 28 10.38 16.00 4.86
C TRP A 28 11.02 14.88 5.68
N VAL A 29 11.48 13.81 5.03
CA VAL A 29 12.08 12.65 5.73
C VAL A 29 13.33 13.07 6.50
N GLU A 30 14.20 13.85 5.89
CA GLU A 30 15.45 14.33 6.50
C GLU A 30 15.16 15.30 7.65
N LYS A 31 14.31 16.28 7.41
CA LYS A 31 13.94 17.30 8.41
C LYS A 31 13.19 16.71 9.59
N ALA A 32 12.25 15.81 9.30
CA ALA A 32 11.52 15.11 10.34
C ALA A 32 12.41 14.18 11.17
N ALA A 33 13.32 13.44 10.50
CA ALA A 33 14.29 12.58 11.19
C ALA A 33 15.20 13.37 12.14
N GLU A 34 15.71 14.51 11.71
CA GLU A 34 16.50 15.41 12.55
C GLU A 34 15.68 15.92 13.75
N LEU A 35 14.47 16.39 13.49
CA LEU A 35 13.59 16.95 14.51
C LEU A 35 13.25 15.97 15.64
N VAL A 36 12.95 14.71 15.28
CA VAL A 36 12.57 13.68 16.27
C VAL A 36 13.76 12.85 16.78
N GLY A 37 14.97 13.12 16.30
CA GLY A 37 16.14 12.33 16.66
C GLY A 37 16.06 10.88 16.19
N ALA A 38 15.56 10.65 14.96
CA ALA A 38 15.39 9.32 14.41
C ALA A 38 16.71 8.54 14.35
N VAL A 39 16.66 7.27 14.72
CA VAL A 39 17.81 6.37 14.63
C VAL A 39 17.94 5.75 13.24
N SER A 40 19.15 5.41 12.83
CA SER A 40 19.43 4.83 11.51
C SER A 40 20.60 3.84 11.56
N GLY A 41 20.91 3.24 10.43
CA GLY A 41 22.10 2.40 10.25
C GLY A 41 22.05 1.12 11.07
N ASP A 42 23.17 0.83 11.75
CA ASP A 42 23.36 -0.41 12.53
C ASP A 42 22.90 -0.28 13.98
N THR A 43 22.12 0.74 14.32
CA THR A 43 21.52 0.88 15.64
C THR A 43 20.49 -0.25 15.85
N TYR A 44 20.65 -0.98 16.95
CA TYR A 44 19.73 -2.05 17.33
C TYR A 44 18.42 -1.51 17.89
N VAL A 45 17.32 -2.09 17.46
CA VAL A 45 15.98 -1.88 18.03
C VAL A 45 15.42 -3.20 18.53
N LYS A 46 14.79 -3.17 19.71
CA LYS A 46 14.11 -4.31 20.28
C LYS A 46 12.67 -4.34 19.77
N LEU A 47 12.29 -5.44 19.18
CA LEU A 47 10.91 -5.77 18.80
C LEU A 47 10.33 -6.78 19.80
N ASP A 48 9.03 -7.01 19.75
CA ASP A 48 8.37 -7.97 20.66
C ASP A 48 8.97 -9.36 20.60
N HIS A 49 9.37 -9.82 19.42
CA HIS A 49 9.82 -11.19 19.18
C HIS A 49 11.25 -11.25 18.65
N GLY A 50 12.04 -10.18 18.80
CA GLY A 50 13.42 -10.21 18.33
C GLY A 50 14.15 -8.88 18.44
N ILE A 51 15.36 -8.89 17.92
CA ILE A 51 16.22 -7.71 17.84
C ILE A 51 16.74 -7.59 16.41
N LEU A 52 16.62 -6.42 15.82
CA LEU A 52 17.16 -6.11 14.50
C LEU A 52 17.84 -4.74 14.53
N THR A 53 18.78 -4.51 13.60
CA THR A 53 19.22 -3.15 13.32
C THR A 53 18.22 -2.44 12.43
N VAL A 54 18.28 -1.10 12.37
CA VAL A 54 17.44 -0.31 11.45
C VAL A 54 17.68 -0.74 10.00
N ASN A 55 18.96 -0.97 9.61
CA ASN A 55 19.30 -1.48 8.28
C ASN A 55 18.65 -2.85 8.00
N GLN A 56 18.62 -3.75 9.01
CA GLN A 56 17.98 -5.06 8.83
C GLN A 56 16.48 -4.94 8.68
N ILE A 57 15.82 -4.03 9.39
CA ILE A 57 14.39 -3.76 9.21
C ILE A 57 14.12 -3.23 7.80
N ASP A 58 14.90 -2.26 7.32
CA ASP A 58 14.75 -1.69 5.98
C ASP A 58 14.96 -2.76 4.89
N MET A 59 16.02 -3.57 5.01
CA MET A 59 16.24 -4.70 4.09
C MET A 59 15.09 -5.71 4.10
N PHE A 60 14.59 -6.05 5.29
CA PHE A 60 13.48 -6.99 5.45
C PHE A 60 12.19 -6.47 4.78
N LEU A 61 11.86 -5.20 5.00
CA LEU A 61 10.71 -4.57 4.35
C LEU A 61 10.88 -4.50 2.83
N LYS A 62 12.07 -4.18 2.34
CA LYS A 62 12.38 -4.14 0.90
C LYS A 62 12.37 -5.52 0.23
N ALA A 63 12.66 -6.59 0.98
CA ALA A 63 12.64 -7.96 0.50
C ALA A 63 11.22 -8.55 0.38
N MET A 64 10.19 -7.87 0.89
CA MET A 64 8.81 -8.30 0.73
C MET A 64 8.44 -8.28 -0.75
N PRO A 65 7.79 -9.35 -1.28
CA PRO A 65 7.38 -9.42 -2.68
C PRO A 65 6.12 -8.59 -2.96
N PHE A 66 5.92 -7.54 -2.19
CA PHE A 66 4.77 -6.64 -2.23
C PHE A 66 5.22 -5.20 -2.13
N GLU A 67 4.49 -4.29 -2.75
CA GLU A 67 4.60 -2.87 -2.46
C GLU A 67 3.86 -2.59 -1.15
N LEU A 68 4.57 -2.01 -0.19
CA LEU A 68 4.02 -1.66 1.12
C LEU A 68 3.96 -0.15 1.26
N THR A 69 2.84 0.34 1.75
CA THR A 69 2.66 1.75 2.10
C THR A 69 2.06 1.84 3.49
N PHE A 70 2.60 2.72 4.31
CA PHE A 70 2.05 3.04 5.62
C PHE A 70 1.55 4.48 5.69
N ALA A 71 0.29 4.64 6.03
CA ALA A 71 -0.30 5.91 6.46
C ALA A 71 -0.76 5.78 7.92
N ASP A 72 -0.45 6.78 8.72
CA ASP A 72 -0.76 6.78 10.15
C ASP A 72 -2.22 7.15 10.47
N ASP A 73 -2.54 7.21 11.75
CA ASP A 73 -3.85 7.58 12.27
C ASP A 73 -4.25 9.03 11.99
N ASN A 74 -3.29 9.88 11.62
CA ASN A 74 -3.52 11.25 11.17
C ASN A 74 -3.68 11.38 9.65
N ASN A 75 -3.77 10.27 8.91
CA ASN A 75 -3.80 10.25 7.44
C ASN A 75 -2.57 10.87 6.79
N GLN A 76 -1.42 10.76 7.42
CA GLN A 76 -0.15 11.16 6.88
C GLN A 76 0.57 9.94 6.29
N PHE A 77 1.02 10.05 5.06
CA PHE A 77 1.83 9.04 4.38
C PHE A 77 3.25 9.07 4.95
N LEU A 78 3.68 8.03 5.64
CA LEU A 78 4.95 8.03 6.34
C LEU A 78 6.02 7.14 5.70
N TYR A 79 5.64 6.05 5.04
CA TYR A 79 6.61 5.08 4.57
C TYR A 79 6.10 4.29 3.36
N PHE A 80 7.01 3.92 2.48
CA PHE A 80 6.84 2.87 1.47
C PHE A 80 8.15 2.10 1.28
N ASN A 81 8.08 0.81 0.93
CA ASN A 81 9.25 -0.05 0.92
C ASN A 81 10.05 -0.05 -0.39
N ASN A 82 9.52 0.50 -1.47
CA ASN A 82 10.13 0.46 -2.81
C ASN A 82 10.58 -0.96 -3.28
N ALA A 83 10.08 -2.01 -2.70
CA ALA A 83 10.15 -3.46 -2.98
C ALA A 83 11.18 -3.93 -4.04
N HIS A 84 12.38 -3.36 -4.09
CA HIS A 84 13.45 -3.60 -5.10
C HIS A 84 13.00 -3.53 -6.56
N GLN A 85 11.89 -2.87 -6.83
CA GLN A 85 11.34 -2.71 -8.16
C GLN A 85 11.85 -1.41 -8.79
N ASP A 86 11.95 -1.43 -10.12
CA ASP A 86 12.06 -0.20 -10.86
C ASP A 86 10.82 0.66 -10.54
N PRO A 87 11.00 1.91 -10.12
CA PRO A 87 9.87 2.80 -9.81
C PRO A 87 8.83 2.89 -10.94
N ASP A 88 9.28 2.74 -12.19
CA ASP A 88 8.38 2.77 -13.34
C ASP A 88 7.51 1.52 -13.47
N THR A 89 7.88 0.41 -12.81
CA THR A 89 7.13 -0.85 -12.81
C THR A 89 6.23 -1.01 -11.59
N MET A 90 6.31 -0.13 -10.62
CA MET A 90 5.46 -0.16 -9.43
C MET A 90 4.00 0.18 -9.78
N PHE A 91 3.06 -0.57 -9.21
CA PHE A 91 1.63 -0.30 -9.32
C PHE A 91 1.21 0.92 -8.50
N GLY A 92 1.72 1.04 -7.29
CA GLY A 92 1.57 2.20 -6.43
C GLY A 92 2.76 3.14 -6.57
N LYS A 93 2.86 3.83 -7.71
CA LYS A 93 3.98 4.75 -7.96
C LYS A 93 4.15 5.74 -6.83
N ARG A 94 5.22 5.55 -6.03
CA ARG A 94 5.58 6.41 -4.91
C ARG A 94 6.98 6.97 -5.14
N VAL A 95 7.16 8.21 -4.74
CA VAL A 95 8.47 8.85 -4.71
C VAL A 95 8.78 9.34 -3.29
N ARG A 96 10.06 9.36 -2.94
CA ARG A 96 10.51 9.75 -1.60
C ARG A 96 9.95 11.10 -1.13
N ALA A 97 9.84 12.06 -2.06
CA ALA A 97 9.30 13.39 -1.78
C ALA A 97 7.82 13.40 -1.36
N GLN A 98 7.10 12.28 -1.50
CA GLN A 98 5.72 12.14 -1.02
C GLN A 98 5.64 11.69 0.45
N SER A 99 6.73 11.20 1.03
CA SER A 99 6.74 10.87 2.45
C SER A 99 6.57 12.15 3.27
N GLY A 100 5.63 12.13 4.20
CA GLY A 100 5.17 13.30 4.94
C GLY A 100 3.87 13.87 4.41
N ASN A 101 3.54 13.69 3.13
CA ASN A 101 2.32 14.24 2.56
C ASN A 101 1.07 13.69 3.23
N ARG A 102 0.02 14.48 3.21
CA ARG A 102 -1.32 14.05 3.61
C ARG A 102 -1.89 13.13 2.54
N LEU A 103 -2.73 12.17 2.91
CA LEU A 103 -3.36 11.25 1.95
C LEU A 103 -4.11 11.98 0.83
N GLY A 104 -4.79 13.08 1.15
CA GLY A 104 -5.44 13.91 0.13
C GLY A 104 -4.46 14.49 -0.90
N THR A 105 -3.28 14.92 -0.46
CA THR A 105 -2.22 15.43 -1.36
C THR A 105 -1.66 14.32 -2.23
N VAL A 106 -1.35 13.15 -1.66
CA VAL A 106 -0.85 11.97 -2.40
C VAL A 106 -1.83 11.54 -3.49
N HIS A 107 -3.13 11.67 -3.25
CA HIS A 107 -4.20 11.30 -4.18
C HIS A 107 -4.77 12.48 -4.98
N GLY A 108 -4.17 13.66 -4.89
CA GLY A 108 -4.73 14.90 -5.42
C GLY A 108 -4.96 14.96 -6.94
N THR A 109 -4.43 13.99 -7.70
CA THR A 109 -4.67 13.83 -9.13
C THR A 109 -5.86 12.92 -9.46
N LEU A 110 -6.44 12.25 -8.45
CA LEU A 110 -7.58 11.36 -8.67
C LEU A 110 -8.87 12.15 -8.95
N PRO A 111 -9.76 11.62 -9.81
CA PRO A 111 -11.10 12.16 -9.96
C PRO A 111 -11.89 12.08 -8.65
N ASP A 112 -12.87 12.98 -8.46
CA ASP A 112 -13.71 13.04 -7.25
C ASP A 112 -14.37 11.70 -6.89
N SER A 113 -14.78 10.92 -7.90
CA SER A 113 -15.37 9.60 -7.68
C SER A 113 -14.40 8.62 -7.01
N ARG A 114 -13.11 8.69 -7.35
CA ARG A 114 -12.06 7.87 -6.74
C ARG A 114 -11.66 8.39 -5.36
N MET A 115 -11.66 9.70 -5.17
CA MET A 115 -11.44 10.29 -3.83
C MET A 115 -12.48 9.81 -2.82
N LYS A 116 -13.74 9.68 -3.21
CA LYS A 116 -14.79 9.09 -2.36
C LYS A 116 -14.52 7.66 -1.94
N ASN A 117 -13.84 6.88 -2.80
CA ASN A 117 -13.40 5.54 -2.43
C ASN A 117 -12.29 5.58 -1.38
N VAL A 118 -11.33 6.50 -1.51
CA VAL A 118 -10.29 6.71 -0.47
C VAL A 118 -10.93 7.09 0.87
N GLU A 119 -11.85 8.05 0.88
CA GLU A 119 -12.61 8.46 2.07
C GLU A 119 -13.36 7.29 2.69
N TRP A 120 -13.96 6.45 1.86
CA TRP A 120 -14.70 5.27 2.32
C TRP A 120 -13.76 4.22 2.94
N VAL A 121 -12.65 3.88 2.27
CA VAL A 121 -11.65 2.90 2.77
C VAL A 121 -11.10 3.37 4.11
N VAL A 122 -10.63 4.60 4.18
CA VAL A 122 -10.12 5.17 5.44
C VAL A 122 -11.19 5.14 6.54
N GLY A 123 -12.42 5.51 6.19
CA GLY A 123 -13.52 5.57 7.14
C GLY A 123 -13.90 4.21 7.73
N VAL A 124 -14.04 3.18 6.90
CA VAL A 124 -14.44 1.84 7.39
C VAL A 124 -13.34 1.17 8.21
N LEU A 125 -12.08 1.39 7.88
CA LEU A 125 -10.95 0.86 8.62
C LEU A 125 -10.77 1.59 9.95
N ARG A 126 -10.80 2.93 9.95
CA ARG A 126 -10.68 3.75 11.16
C ARG A 126 -11.79 3.50 12.17
N ASN A 127 -13.02 3.30 11.69
CA ASN A 127 -14.17 3.07 12.56
C ASN A 127 -14.29 1.61 13.05
N GLY A 128 -13.41 0.71 12.59
CA GLY A 128 -13.48 -0.71 12.92
C GLY A 128 -14.66 -1.44 12.27
N ASP A 129 -15.28 -0.84 11.24
CA ASP A 129 -16.37 -1.48 10.49
C ASP A 129 -15.83 -2.69 9.69
N GLN A 130 -14.56 -2.63 9.28
CA GLN A 130 -13.81 -3.70 8.64
C GLN A 130 -12.35 -3.68 9.12
N GLU A 131 -11.74 -4.85 9.24
CA GLU A 131 -10.30 -4.97 9.54
C GLU A 131 -9.44 -4.80 8.30
N TYR A 132 -9.97 -5.14 7.13
CA TYR A 132 -9.32 -4.98 5.84
C TYR A 132 -10.33 -4.76 4.71
N VAL A 133 -9.85 -4.09 3.67
CA VAL A 133 -10.55 -3.92 2.39
C VAL A 133 -9.65 -4.47 1.29
N ARG A 134 -10.22 -5.22 0.35
CA ARG A 134 -9.50 -5.74 -0.82
C ARG A 134 -10.20 -5.32 -2.09
N THR A 135 -9.40 -4.95 -3.09
CA THR A 135 -9.92 -4.61 -4.41
C THR A 135 -9.00 -5.15 -5.50
N ILE A 136 -9.57 -5.38 -6.66
CA ILE A 136 -8.82 -5.66 -7.89
C ILE A 136 -8.99 -4.45 -8.78
N VAL A 137 -7.87 -3.89 -9.24
CA VAL A 137 -7.89 -2.73 -10.15
C VAL A 137 -8.36 -3.19 -11.53
N PRO A 138 -9.45 -2.63 -12.06
CA PRO A 138 -9.95 -2.97 -13.38
C PRO A 138 -9.07 -2.39 -14.49
N GLY A 139 -9.14 -2.99 -15.69
CA GLY A 139 -8.47 -2.47 -16.88
C GLY A 139 -6.97 -2.72 -16.94
N THR A 140 -6.44 -3.58 -16.08
CA THR A 140 -5.03 -4.00 -16.14
C THR A 140 -4.77 -4.85 -17.40
N PRO A 141 -3.53 -4.88 -17.93
CA PRO A 141 -3.15 -5.73 -19.05
C PRO A 141 -3.43 -7.21 -18.78
N GLU A 142 -3.56 -8.01 -19.86
CA GLU A 142 -3.63 -9.46 -19.76
C GLU A 142 -2.41 -10.00 -18.99
N GLY A 143 -2.64 -10.97 -18.11
CA GLY A 143 -1.59 -11.52 -17.24
C GLY A 143 -1.27 -10.67 -16.01
N VAL A 144 -2.06 -9.64 -15.74
CA VAL A 144 -1.91 -8.80 -14.55
C VAL A 144 -3.22 -8.78 -13.77
N ILE A 145 -3.17 -9.23 -12.52
CA ILE A 145 -4.24 -9.06 -11.54
C ILE A 145 -3.69 -8.14 -10.44
N ASN A 146 -3.83 -6.83 -10.65
CA ASN A 146 -3.38 -5.85 -9.68
C ASN A 146 -4.34 -5.82 -8.49
N THR A 147 -3.85 -6.22 -7.32
CA THR A 147 -4.64 -6.25 -6.08
C THR A 147 -4.12 -5.19 -5.11
N HIS A 148 -5.07 -4.45 -4.54
CA HIS A 148 -4.82 -3.54 -3.44
C HIS A 148 -5.50 -4.08 -2.18
N ASN A 149 -4.75 -4.21 -1.11
CA ASN A 149 -5.21 -4.70 0.16
C ASN A 149 -4.90 -3.65 1.22
N TYR A 150 -5.91 -3.11 1.85
CA TYR A 150 -5.81 -2.13 2.91
C TYR A 150 -6.16 -2.81 4.22
N GLN A 151 -5.28 -2.70 5.20
CA GLN A 151 -5.45 -3.31 6.51
C GLN A 151 -5.35 -2.24 7.60
N ALA A 152 -6.32 -2.21 8.50
CA ALA A 152 -6.23 -1.40 9.70
C ALA A 152 -5.13 -1.92 10.61
N MET A 153 -4.34 -1.01 11.17
CA MET A 153 -3.34 -1.31 12.20
C MET A 153 -3.75 -0.68 13.52
N TYR A 154 -3.31 -1.30 14.62
CA TYR A 154 -3.68 -0.89 15.96
C TYR A 154 -2.45 -0.79 16.85
N TYR A 155 -2.46 0.18 17.74
CA TYR A 155 -1.51 0.26 18.84
C TYR A 155 -1.74 -0.87 19.85
N PRO A 156 -0.76 -1.15 20.74
CA PRO A 156 -0.92 -2.19 21.78
C PRO A 156 -2.13 -2.00 22.70
N ASP A 157 -2.62 -0.78 22.85
CA ASP A 157 -3.81 -0.46 23.63
C ASP A 157 -5.13 -0.67 22.87
N GLY A 158 -5.04 -1.10 21.59
CA GLY A 158 -6.19 -1.34 20.72
C GLY A 158 -6.71 -0.11 19.99
N SER A 159 -6.11 1.06 20.15
CA SER A 159 -6.47 2.25 19.38
C SER A 159 -5.97 2.15 17.94
N TYR A 160 -6.69 2.77 17.01
CA TYR A 160 -6.35 2.77 15.60
C TYR A 160 -5.01 3.49 15.35
N ALA A 161 -4.09 2.84 14.62
CA ALA A 161 -2.74 3.34 14.36
C ALA A 161 -2.52 3.75 12.90
N GLY A 162 -3.45 3.42 12.01
CA GLY A 162 -3.30 3.77 10.60
C GLY A 162 -3.62 2.61 9.66
N ILE A 163 -3.15 2.73 8.43
CA ILE A 163 -3.40 1.79 7.34
C ILE A 163 -2.07 1.28 6.79
N ASN A 164 -1.98 -0.04 6.67
CA ASN A 164 -1.01 -0.70 5.83
C ASN A 164 -1.67 -1.04 4.49
N GLU A 165 -1.14 -0.51 3.39
CA GLU A 165 -1.53 -0.88 2.04
C GLU A 165 -0.52 -1.87 1.47
N ILE A 166 -1.01 -2.97 0.91
CA ILE A 166 -0.23 -4.01 0.25
C ILE A 166 -0.71 -4.12 -1.19
N ILE A 167 0.18 -3.84 -2.15
CA ILE A 167 -0.13 -3.90 -3.58
C ILE A 167 0.75 -4.95 -4.24
N PHE A 168 0.15 -5.80 -5.08
CA PHE A 168 0.92 -6.77 -5.86
C PHE A 168 0.13 -7.33 -7.04
N ASN A 169 0.88 -7.86 -8.02
CA ASN A 169 0.29 -8.67 -9.08
C ASN A 169 0.01 -10.08 -8.54
N PHE A 170 -1.26 -10.44 -8.43
CA PHE A 170 -1.67 -11.77 -7.98
C PHE A 170 -1.53 -12.85 -9.05
N GLN A 171 -1.49 -12.50 -10.34
CA GLN A 171 -1.47 -13.46 -11.44
C GLN A 171 -0.33 -14.48 -11.33
N PRO A 172 0.95 -14.11 -11.07
CA PRO A 172 2.03 -15.09 -10.94
C PRO A 172 1.82 -16.11 -9.82
N TRP A 173 1.19 -15.71 -8.72
CA TRP A 173 0.85 -16.61 -7.60
C TRP A 173 -0.23 -17.60 -7.99
N LEU A 174 -1.24 -17.12 -8.72
CA LEU A 174 -2.32 -17.95 -9.25
C LEU A 174 -1.79 -18.96 -10.25
N ASP A 175 -0.97 -18.52 -11.20
CA ASP A 175 -0.36 -19.39 -12.21
C ASP A 175 0.52 -20.47 -11.58
N TRP A 176 1.37 -20.09 -10.62
CA TRP A 176 2.15 -21.04 -9.85
C TRP A 176 1.28 -22.08 -9.15
N TYR A 177 0.23 -21.66 -8.49
CA TYR A 177 -0.70 -22.56 -7.79
C TYR A 177 -1.37 -23.53 -8.76
N LEU A 178 -1.95 -23.04 -9.85
CA LEU A 178 -2.65 -23.86 -10.84
C LEU A 178 -1.71 -24.87 -11.53
N ASN A 179 -0.49 -24.42 -11.87
CA ASN A 179 0.51 -25.28 -12.48
C ASN A 179 1.02 -26.36 -11.52
N THR A 180 1.21 -26.01 -10.25
CA THR A 180 1.71 -26.94 -9.23
C THR A 180 0.66 -27.98 -8.82
N THR A 181 -0.61 -27.57 -8.74
CA THR A 181 -1.70 -28.46 -8.27
C THR A 181 -2.43 -29.20 -9.39
N GLY A 182 -2.26 -28.78 -10.64
CA GLY A 182 -3.02 -29.26 -11.79
C GLY A 182 -4.51 -28.85 -11.77
N GLN A 183 -4.90 -27.98 -10.84
CA GLN A 183 -6.26 -27.45 -10.77
C GLN A 183 -6.54 -26.50 -11.93
N ARG A 184 -7.80 -26.29 -12.22
CA ARG A 184 -8.27 -25.37 -13.27
C ARG A 184 -9.39 -24.50 -12.74
N LEU A 185 -9.38 -23.25 -13.11
CA LEU A 185 -10.52 -22.37 -12.90
C LEU A 185 -11.62 -22.75 -13.89
N VAL A 186 -12.82 -23.05 -13.40
CA VAL A 186 -13.97 -23.41 -14.21
C VAL A 186 -15.14 -22.48 -13.90
N GLY A 187 -15.77 -21.93 -14.93
CA GLY A 187 -17.03 -21.17 -14.84
C GLY A 187 -16.86 -19.74 -14.35
N GLY A 188 -17.10 -18.78 -15.18
CA GLY A 188 -16.98 -17.35 -14.90
C GLY A 188 -18.29 -16.61 -14.65
N ASN A 189 -19.40 -17.27 -14.31
CA ASN A 189 -20.69 -16.61 -14.03
C ASN A 189 -21.02 -16.62 -12.53
N ALA A 190 -20.04 -16.37 -11.68
CA ALA A 190 -20.35 -16.02 -10.30
C ALA A 190 -21.03 -14.64 -10.32
N ALA A 191 -22.34 -14.60 -10.15
CA ALA A 191 -22.98 -13.43 -9.61
C ALA A 191 -22.19 -13.04 -8.35
N ALA A 192 -21.77 -11.79 -8.25
CA ALA A 192 -21.11 -11.28 -7.06
C ALA A 192 -21.94 -11.73 -5.85
N PRO A 193 -21.31 -12.24 -4.76
CA PRO A 193 -22.06 -12.68 -3.60
C PRO A 193 -22.97 -11.55 -3.15
N ALA A 194 -24.26 -11.82 -3.11
CA ALA A 194 -25.26 -10.88 -2.62
C ALA A 194 -24.97 -10.66 -1.13
N GLY A 195 -24.30 -9.57 -0.79
CA GLY A 195 -23.91 -9.26 0.59
C GLY A 195 -22.82 -8.20 0.74
N GLY A 196 -22.07 -7.90 -0.32
CA GLY A 196 -21.23 -6.70 -0.35
C GLY A 196 -22.10 -5.55 -0.84
N HIS A 197 -22.19 -4.47 -0.11
CA HIS A 197 -22.79 -3.25 -0.61
C HIS A 197 -22.08 -2.88 -1.91
N GLY A 198 -22.78 -3.11 -3.03
CA GLY A 198 -22.28 -2.79 -4.35
C GLY A 198 -22.18 -1.28 -4.48
N HIS A 199 -20.99 -0.77 -4.24
CA HIS A 199 -20.53 0.39 -4.95
C HIS A 199 -19.70 -0.14 -6.11
N GLY A 200 -20.24 -0.02 -7.31
CA GLY A 200 -19.51 -0.32 -8.53
C GLY A 200 -18.21 0.45 -8.54
N ASP A 201 -17.15 -0.23 -8.99
CA ASP A 201 -15.83 0.34 -9.24
C ASP A 201 -15.14 0.95 -7.99
N ALA A 202 -14.94 0.13 -6.96
CA ALA A 202 -14.06 0.49 -5.84
C ALA A 202 -12.59 0.38 -6.28
N ASP A 203 -12.14 1.30 -7.13
CA ASP A 203 -10.74 1.53 -7.38
C ASP A 203 -10.24 2.60 -6.40
N ALA A 204 -9.93 2.18 -5.18
CA ALA A 204 -9.18 2.97 -4.23
C ALA A 204 -7.70 2.91 -4.62
N THR A 205 -7.38 3.43 -5.79
CA THR A 205 -6.01 3.38 -6.28
C THR A 205 -5.14 4.36 -5.53
N SER A 206 -4.06 3.87 -5.01
CA SER A 206 -2.81 4.61 -4.90
C SER A 206 -2.61 5.35 -6.23
N GLY A 207 -2.32 6.64 -6.20
CA GLY A 207 -2.25 7.49 -7.40
C GLY A 207 -1.27 7.01 -8.47
N ALA A 208 -1.65 5.93 -9.15
CA ALA A 208 -1.00 5.47 -10.35
C ALA A 208 -1.56 6.32 -11.50
N SER A 209 -0.76 7.23 -11.98
CA SER A 209 -1.04 7.95 -13.21
C SER A 209 -1.26 6.96 -14.35
N ASP A 210 -2.33 7.13 -15.12
CA ASP A 210 -2.47 6.54 -16.43
C ASP A 210 -1.25 6.92 -17.28
N ALA A 211 -0.36 5.96 -17.47
CA ALA A 211 0.60 6.00 -18.55
C ALA A 211 0.23 4.85 -19.49
N GLY A 212 -0.64 5.15 -20.44
CA GLY A 212 -0.65 4.40 -21.67
C GLY A 212 0.68 4.64 -22.37
N ASP A 213 1.44 3.64 -22.67
CA ASP A 213 1.89 3.30 -24.00
C ASP A 213 2.76 2.02 -23.99
N ALA A 214 2.70 1.35 -25.11
CA ALA A 214 3.18 0.03 -25.40
C ALA A 214 4.70 -0.10 -25.46
N GLY A 215 5.20 -1.31 -25.26
CA GLY A 215 6.50 -1.72 -25.74
C GLY A 215 7.04 -2.97 -25.05
N GLY A 216 6.85 -4.13 -25.70
CA GLY A 216 7.38 -5.41 -25.23
C GLY A 216 8.90 -5.49 -25.28
N HIS A 217 9.43 -6.40 -24.47
CA HIS A 217 10.40 -7.40 -24.91
C HIS A 217 10.65 -8.42 -23.79
N GLY A 218 10.68 -9.67 -24.20
CA GLY A 218 10.87 -10.83 -23.39
C GLY A 218 12.32 -11.04 -22.94
N GLY A 219 12.45 -11.92 -21.99
CA GLY A 219 13.72 -12.45 -21.53
C GLY A 219 13.49 -13.41 -20.38
N GLY A 220 13.41 -14.71 -20.71
CA GLY A 220 13.34 -15.76 -19.71
C GLY A 220 14.64 -15.90 -18.95
N ALA A 221 14.54 -16.22 -17.69
CA ALA A 221 15.62 -16.82 -16.93
C ALA A 221 15.04 -17.92 -16.03
N ASP A 222 15.44 -19.14 -16.33
CA ASP A 222 15.27 -20.34 -15.54
C ASP A 222 15.99 -20.21 -14.19
N ALA A 223 15.27 -20.43 -13.12
CA ALA A 223 15.89 -20.70 -11.83
C ALA A 223 15.40 -22.05 -11.31
N THR A 224 16.18 -23.09 -11.61
CA THR A 224 16.10 -24.39 -10.97
C THR A 224 16.73 -24.31 -9.59
N SER A 225 15.95 -24.44 -8.53
CA SER A 225 16.47 -24.84 -7.23
C SER A 225 15.95 -26.22 -6.89
N GLY A 226 16.86 -27.21 -7.03
CA GLY A 226 16.64 -28.54 -6.54
C GLY A 226 16.71 -28.56 -5.03
N ALA A 227 15.67 -29.04 -4.38
CA ALA A 227 15.73 -29.50 -3.00
C ALA A 227 15.78 -31.03 -3.03
N SER A 228 16.89 -31.62 -2.60
CA SER A 228 17.01 -33.05 -2.32
C SER A 228 17.14 -33.26 -0.81
N ASN A 229 16.28 -34.13 -0.31
CA ASN A 229 16.29 -34.86 0.98
C ASN A 229 16.27 -34.05 2.26
#